data_7d216167a36051e3998eabfc41502fdd
#
_entry.id   7d216167a36051e3998eabfc41502fdd
#
_cell.length_a   1.000
_cell.length_b   1.000
_cell.length_c   1.000
_cell.angle_alpha   90.00
_cell.angle_beta   90.00
_cell.angle_gamma   90.00
#
_symmetry.space_group_name_H-M   'P 1'
#
loop_
_entity.id
_entity.type
_entity.pdbx_description
1 polymer ?
#
loop_
_entity_poly.entity_id
_entity_poly.type
_entity_poly.pdbx_seq_one_letter_code
_entity_poly.pdbx_strand_id
1 'polypeptide(L)'
;MPIYYRTIISKIKEAYGLKEESIHLFEWPKFDAKKIDKKLEKEFEDLFFFMEKGLAEREKSKMGLKWPLTKAVIKYDEKLSDEILDILARQLNVRKVEFKKSEKTEVKLDLKLTPELESEGYAREVSRQVQGFRKKVGLNMKDLVTTYLIVNENFKKILDTQKSSLMERTNSEKLEIVTTDKERFKNKIAFKVKDKKGEICIITTLK
;
A
#
# COMPACT_ATOMS: atom_id res chain seq x y z
N MET A 1 -33.19 0.77 -1.13
CA MET A 1 -31.95 1.25 -1.79
C MET A 1 -31.37 2.40 -0.97
N PRO A 2 -30.11 2.35 -0.49
CA PRO A 2 -29.55 3.40 0.33
C PRO A 2 -29.53 4.74 -0.40
N ILE A 3 -29.81 5.83 0.30
CA ILE A 3 -29.92 7.22 -0.20
C ILE A 3 -28.65 7.62 -0.99
N TYR A 4 -27.49 7.13 -0.61
CA TYR A 4 -26.20 7.37 -1.29
C TYR A 4 -26.19 6.94 -2.78
N TYR A 5 -26.76 5.79 -3.09
CA TYR A 5 -26.81 5.30 -4.48
C TYR A 5 -27.69 6.14 -5.38
N ARG A 6 -28.82 6.66 -4.87
CA ARG A 6 -29.69 7.57 -5.63
C ARG A 6 -29.00 8.88 -5.98
N THR A 7 -28.23 9.45 -5.05
CA THR A 7 -27.52 10.73 -5.28
C THR A 7 -26.39 10.58 -6.30
N ILE A 8 -25.65 9.47 -6.29
CA ILE A 8 -24.59 9.20 -7.28
C ILE A 8 -25.22 8.99 -8.66
N ILE A 9 -26.26 8.18 -8.77
CA ILE A 9 -26.94 7.91 -10.04
C ILE A 9 -27.55 9.18 -10.61
N SER A 10 -28.19 10.04 -9.79
CA SER A 10 -28.77 11.31 -10.30
C SER A 10 -27.69 12.26 -10.85
N LYS A 11 -26.55 12.38 -10.19
CA LYS A 11 -25.44 13.21 -10.66
C LYS A 11 -24.81 12.67 -11.96
N ILE A 12 -24.69 11.36 -12.09
CA ILE A 12 -24.19 10.73 -13.33
C ILE A 12 -25.19 10.92 -14.45
N LYS A 13 -26.49 10.74 -14.20
CA LYS A 13 -27.56 11.00 -15.17
C LYS A 13 -27.52 12.41 -15.69
N GLU A 14 -27.43 13.40 -14.80
CA GLU A 14 -27.37 14.80 -15.13
C GLU A 14 -26.12 15.15 -15.96
N ALA A 15 -24.95 14.63 -15.55
CA ALA A 15 -23.67 14.88 -16.22
C ALA A 15 -23.58 14.26 -17.62
N TYR A 16 -24.22 13.12 -17.86
CA TYR A 16 -24.11 12.35 -19.10
C TYR A 16 -25.42 12.24 -19.88
N GLY A 17 -26.48 12.93 -19.47
CA GLY A 17 -27.79 12.93 -20.15
C GLY A 17 -28.45 11.56 -20.23
N LEU A 18 -28.23 10.69 -19.26
CA LEU A 18 -28.74 9.32 -19.27
C LEU A 18 -30.21 9.26 -18.91
N LYS A 19 -30.99 8.44 -19.63
CA LYS A 19 -32.44 8.29 -19.43
C LYS A 19 -32.81 7.17 -18.47
N GLU A 20 -32.00 6.13 -18.38
CA GLU A 20 -32.26 4.91 -17.62
C GLU A 20 -32.17 5.15 -16.10
N GLU A 21 -33.05 4.51 -15.33
CA GLU A 21 -33.11 4.65 -13.88
C GLU A 21 -32.06 3.81 -13.11
N SER A 22 -31.45 2.86 -13.78
CA SER A 22 -30.44 1.95 -13.20
C SER A 22 -29.42 1.56 -14.25
N ILE A 23 -28.17 1.36 -13.83
CA ILE A 23 -27.11 0.81 -14.68
C ILE A 23 -27.47 -0.55 -15.27
N HIS A 24 -28.34 -1.30 -14.60
CA HIS A 24 -28.83 -2.62 -15.07
C HIS A 24 -29.83 -2.56 -16.23
N LEU A 25 -30.33 -1.35 -16.55
CA LEU A 25 -31.25 -1.12 -17.66
C LEU A 25 -30.53 -0.66 -18.94
N PHE A 26 -29.21 -0.43 -18.83
CA PHE A 26 -28.41 -0.09 -20.02
C PHE A 26 -28.16 -1.34 -20.86
N GLU A 27 -28.10 -1.15 -22.17
CA GLU A 27 -27.55 -2.17 -23.05
C GLU A 27 -26.07 -2.40 -22.75
N TRP A 28 -25.61 -3.64 -22.92
CA TRP A 28 -24.19 -3.94 -22.83
C TRP A 28 -23.40 -3.12 -23.86
N PRO A 29 -22.28 -2.50 -23.45
CA PRO A 29 -21.45 -1.76 -24.38
C PRO A 29 -21.04 -2.67 -25.56
N LYS A 30 -21.21 -2.18 -26.77
CA LYS A 30 -20.70 -2.87 -27.95
C LYS A 30 -19.18 -2.76 -27.95
N PHE A 31 -18.49 -3.86 -28.18
CA PHE A 31 -17.05 -3.85 -28.29
C PHE A 31 -16.61 -3.10 -29.57
N ASP A 32 -15.53 -2.34 -29.47
CA ASP A 32 -14.89 -1.67 -30.60
C ASP A 32 -13.61 -2.43 -30.96
N ALA A 33 -13.65 -3.19 -32.06
CA ALA A 33 -12.51 -3.98 -32.52
C ALA A 33 -11.24 -3.15 -32.77
N LYS A 34 -11.38 -1.85 -33.05
CA LYS A 34 -10.25 -0.92 -33.24
C LYS A 34 -9.50 -0.61 -31.96
N LYS A 35 -10.12 -0.84 -30.79
CA LYS A 35 -9.52 -0.62 -29.47
C LYS A 35 -8.85 -1.86 -28.91
N ILE A 36 -8.95 -2.99 -29.60
CA ILE A 36 -8.31 -4.23 -29.19
C ILE A 36 -6.85 -4.19 -29.63
N ASP A 37 -5.95 -4.18 -28.67
CA ASP A 37 -4.51 -4.30 -28.88
C ASP A 37 -4.05 -5.66 -28.36
N LYS A 38 -3.93 -6.63 -29.26
CA LYS A 38 -3.52 -8.00 -28.91
C LYS A 38 -2.13 -8.09 -28.31
N LYS A 39 -1.23 -7.15 -28.68
CA LYS A 39 0.11 -7.09 -28.10
C LYS A 39 0.02 -6.67 -26.64
N LEU A 40 -0.75 -5.62 -26.36
CA LEU A 40 -0.96 -5.14 -25.01
C LEU A 40 -1.67 -6.19 -24.14
N GLU A 41 -2.68 -6.89 -24.68
CA GLU A 41 -3.34 -8.00 -23.98
C GLU A 41 -2.34 -9.08 -23.57
N LYS A 42 -1.46 -9.50 -24.49
CA LYS A 42 -0.40 -10.46 -24.20
C LYS A 42 0.58 -9.95 -23.13
N GLU A 43 1.01 -8.70 -23.21
CA GLU A 43 1.88 -8.08 -22.20
C GLU A 43 1.22 -8.05 -20.81
N PHE A 44 -0.10 -7.86 -20.73
CA PHE A 44 -0.84 -7.93 -19.46
C PHE A 44 -0.98 -9.36 -18.94
N GLU A 45 -1.16 -10.35 -19.81
CA GLU A 45 -1.12 -11.78 -19.40
C GLU A 45 0.23 -12.12 -18.76
N ASP A 46 1.33 -11.71 -19.39
CA ASP A 46 2.68 -11.89 -18.88
C ASP A 46 2.89 -11.13 -17.56
N LEU A 47 2.36 -9.90 -17.44
CA LEU A 47 2.37 -9.13 -16.20
C LEU A 47 1.72 -9.91 -15.04
N PHE A 48 0.52 -10.43 -15.24
CA PHE A 48 -0.19 -11.20 -14.22
C PHE A 48 0.56 -12.47 -13.83
N PHE A 49 1.10 -13.17 -14.82
CA PHE A 49 1.93 -14.35 -14.58
C PHE A 49 3.14 -14.03 -13.70
N PHE A 50 3.91 -12.98 -14.03
CA PHE A 50 5.10 -12.59 -13.25
C PHE A 50 4.73 -12.01 -11.88
N MET A 51 3.61 -11.31 -11.77
CA MET A 51 3.09 -10.83 -10.50
C MET A 51 2.77 -11.99 -9.56
N GLU A 52 2.06 -13.02 -10.04
CA GLU A 52 1.75 -14.23 -9.27
C GLU A 52 3.03 -14.94 -8.80
N LYS A 53 3.99 -15.15 -9.70
CA LYS A 53 5.28 -15.77 -9.38
C LYS A 53 6.06 -14.96 -8.34
N GLY A 54 6.11 -13.64 -8.48
CA GLY A 54 6.81 -12.76 -7.55
C GLY A 54 6.16 -12.72 -6.17
N LEU A 55 4.84 -12.71 -6.10
CA LEU A 55 4.10 -12.79 -4.83
C LEU A 55 4.30 -14.16 -4.14
N ALA A 56 4.31 -15.25 -4.90
CA ALA A 56 4.63 -16.58 -4.38
C ALA A 56 6.05 -16.66 -3.80
N GLU A 57 7.04 -16.02 -4.43
CA GLU A 57 8.40 -15.95 -3.90
C GLU A 57 8.46 -15.13 -2.59
N ARG A 58 7.67 -14.05 -2.46
CA ARG A 58 7.53 -13.31 -1.21
C ARG A 58 6.95 -14.15 -0.09
N GLU A 59 5.91 -14.93 -0.40
CA GLU A 59 5.24 -15.82 0.56
C GLU A 59 6.19 -16.91 1.06
N LYS A 60 6.88 -17.62 0.17
CA LYS A 60 7.90 -18.63 0.51
C LYS A 60 8.97 -18.05 1.44
N SER A 61 9.37 -16.81 1.20
CA SER A 61 10.40 -16.11 1.98
C SER A 61 9.84 -15.44 3.23
N LYS A 62 8.53 -15.56 3.51
CA LYS A 62 7.83 -14.86 4.59
C LYS A 62 8.04 -13.35 4.60
N MET A 63 8.29 -12.79 3.42
CA MET A 63 8.52 -11.36 3.20
C MET A 63 7.22 -10.68 2.79
N GLY A 64 6.51 -10.10 3.75
CA GLY A 64 5.25 -9.40 3.51
C GLY A 64 5.39 -8.27 2.50
N LEU A 65 4.33 -8.03 1.71
CA LEU A 65 4.33 -7.03 0.62
C LEU A 65 4.62 -5.59 1.10
N LYS A 66 4.39 -5.27 2.36
CA LYS A 66 4.70 -3.95 2.92
C LYS A 66 6.20 -3.66 3.07
N TRP A 67 7.01 -4.69 3.04
CA TRP A 67 8.47 -4.58 3.11
C TRP A 67 9.01 -4.36 1.70
N PRO A 68 9.48 -3.14 1.37
CA PRO A 68 10.04 -2.89 0.05
C PRO A 68 11.34 -3.69 -0.12
N LEU A 69 11.61 -4.14 -1.33
CA LEU A 69 12.84 -4.83 -1.68
C LEU A 69 13.62 -4.02 -2.71
N THR A 70 14.91 -4.29 -2.81
CA THR A 70 15.80 -3.59 -3.75
C THR A 70 15.40 -3.90 -5.17
N LYS A 71 15.27 -5.18 -5.51
CA LYS A 71 14.96 -5.60 -6.89
C LYS A 71 14.31 -6.96 -7.01
N ALA A 72 13.65 -7.14 -8.15
CA ALA A 72 13.28 -8.44 -8.71
C ALA A 72 14.07 -8.69 -10.00
N VAL A 73 14.44 -9.92 -10.27
CA VAL A 73 15.06 -10.34 -11.53
C VAL A 73 14.10 -11.30 -12.22
N ILE A 74 13.70 -10.95 -13.44
CA ILE A 74 12.87 -11.78 -14.30
C ILE A 74 13.75 -12.34 -15.41
N LYS A 75 13.69 -13.66 -15.56
CA LYS A 75 14.23 -14.35 -16.72
C LYS A 75 13.07 -14.82 -17.59
N TYR A 76 13.12 -14.46 -18.86
CA TYR A 76 12.07 -14.78 -19.82
C TYR A 76 12.62 -14.69 -21.24
N ASP A 77 12.01 -15.37 -22.20
CA ASP A 77 12.44 -15.40 -23.59
C ASP A 77 11.98 -14.18 -24.40
N GLU A 78 10.81 -13.64 -24.07
CA GLU A 78 10.26 -12.45 -24.71
C GLU A 78 10.57 -11.19 -23.90
N LYS A 79 10.89 -10.09 -24.60
CA LYS A 79 11.16 -8.80 -23.96
C LYS A 79 9.85 -8.16 -23.52
N LEU A 80 9.73 -7.85 -22.22
CA LEU A 80 8.66 -7.04 -21.67
C LEU A 80 8.92 -5.55 -21.91
N SER A 81 7.85 -4.76 -22.12
CA SER A 81 7.98 -3.31 -22.21
C SER A 81 8.38 -2.69 -20.86
N ASP A 82 8.99 -1.50 -20.91
CA ASP A 82 9.45 -0.81 -19.70
C ASP A 82 8.24 -0.42 -18.82
N GLU A 83 7.10 -0.10 -19.43
CA GLU A 83 5.84 0.19 -18.73
C GLU A 83 5.35 -1.03 -17.92
N ILE A 84 5.41 -2.21 -18.49
CA ILE A 84 5.04 -3.46 -17.81
C ILE A 84 6.01 -3.75 -16.66
N LEU A 85 7.31 -3.55 -16.86
CA LEU A 85 8.30 -3.71 -15.79
C LEU A 85 8.08 -2.72 -14.64
N ASP A 86 7.69 -1.47 -14.93
CA ASP A 86 7.36 -0.47 -13.93
C ASP A 86 6.09 -0.82 -13.13
N ILE A 87 5.04 -1.30 -13.82
CA ILE A 87 3.83 -1.77 -13.14
C ILE A 87 4.18 -2.94 -12.22
N LEU A 88 4.97 -3.89 -12.71
CA LEU A 88 5.37 -5.06 -11.94
C LEU A 88 6.23 -4.67 -10.72
N ALA A 89 7.13 -3.69 -10.86
CA ALA A 89 7.91 -3.16 -9.74
C ALA A 89 7.01 -2.63 -8.62
N ARG A 90 5.98 -1.88 -8.98
CA ARG A 90 5.00 -1.34 -8.01
C ARG A 90 4.17 -2.46 -7.36
N GLN A 91 3.69 -3.43 -8.14
CA GLN A 91 2.87 -4.54 -7.64
C GLN A 91 3.67 -5.47 -6.71
N LEU A 92 4.92 -5.72 -7.03
CA LEU A 92 5.83 -6.51 -6.20
C LEU A 92 6.46 -5.70 -5.05
N ASN A 93 6.24 -4.39 -4.99
CA ASN A 93 6.89 -3.47 -4.06
C ASN A 93 8.41 -3.63 -4.04
N VAL A 94 9.01 -3.57 -5.22
CA VAL A 94 10.46 -3.55 -5.42
C VAL A 94 10.88 -2.21 -6.05
N ARG A 95 12.11 -1.76 -5.82
CA ARG A 95 12.62 -0.50 -6.40
C ARG A 95 12.83 -0.61 -7.90
N LYS A 96 13.21 -1.81 -8.36
CA LYS A 96 13.54 -2.06 -9.76
C LYS A 96 13.21 -3.51 -10.15
N VAL A 97 12.78 -3.71 -11.38
CA VAL A 97 12.72 -5.02 -12.03
C VAL A 97 13.84 -5.08 -13.07
N GLU A 98 14.70 -6.08 -12.98
CA GLU A 98 15.73 -6.36 -13.98
C GLU A 98 15.26 -7.52 -14.87
N PHE A 99 15.21 -7.26 -16.17
CA PHE A 99 14.91 -8.27 -17.16
C PHE A 99 16.19 -8.93 -17.68
N LYS A 100 16.16 -10.25 -17.85
CA LYS A 100 17.23 -11.03 -18.47
C LYS A 100 16.65 -12.02 -19.47
N LYS A 101 17.05 -11.94 -20.72
CA LYS A 101 16.63 -12.91 -21.74
C LYS A 101 17.10 -14.32 -21.37
N SER A 102 16.20 -15.28 -21.37
CA SER A 102 16.47 -16.68 -21.01
C SER A 102 15.32 -17.57 -21.48
N GLU A 103 15.63 -18.76 -21.98
CA GLU A 103 14.63 -19.79 -22.29
C GLU A 103 13.91 -20.30 -21.03
N LYS A 104 14.57 -20.20 -19.86
CA LYS A 104 13.98 -20.58 -18.59
C LYS A 104 13.27 -19.41 -17.96
N THR A 105 11.97 -19.53 -17.79
CA THR A 105 11.14 -18.55 -17.09
C THR A 105 11.32 -18.64 -15.57
N GLU A 106 11.81 -17.57 -14.95
CA GLU A 106 12.11 -17.51 -13.51
C GLU A 106 11.92 -16.11 -12.96
N VAL A 107 11.42 -16.01 -11.72
CA VAL A 107 11.39 -14.77 -10.93
C VAL A 107 12.21 -14.96 -9.67
N LYS A 108 13.13 -14.06 -9.41
CA LYS A 108 13.94 -14.03 -8.17
C LYS A 108 13.84 -12.66 -7.51
N LEU A 109 13.65 -12.65 -6.20
CA LEU A 109 13.64 -11.45 -5.39
C LEU A 109 14.97 -11.28 -4.65
N ASP A 110 15.49 -10.06 -4.60
CA ASP A 110 16.58 -9.72 -3.70
C ASP A 110 15.98 -9.46 -2.30
N LEU A 111 16.16 -10.43 -1.42
CA LEU A 111 15.58 -10.41 -0.08
C LEU A 111 16.44 -9.66 0.95
N LYS A 112 17.62 -9.14 0.54
CA LYS A 112 18.46 -8.34 1.43
C LYS A 112 17.82 -6.97 1.64
N LEU A 113 17.48 -6.69 2.88
CA LEU A 113 16.99 -5.38 3.29
C LEU A 113 18.18 -4.46 3.58
N THR A 114 18.21 -3.30 2.94
CA THR A 114 19.08 -2.21 3.38
C THR A 114 18.45 -1.54 4.62
N PRO A 115 19.23 -0.85 5.46
CA PRO A 115 18.68 -0.12 6.61
C PRO A 115 17.55 0.84 6.24
N GLU A 116 17.62 1.41 5.04
CA GLU A 116 16.65 2.33 4.47
C GLU A 116 15.34 1.64 4.11
N LEU A 117 15.41 0.50 3.42
CA LEU A 117 14.23 -0.32 3.10
C LEU A 117 13.60 -0.93 4.36
N GLU A 118 14.43 -1.28 5.32
CA GLU A 118 13.97 -1.78 6.60
C GLU A 118 13.20 -0.71 7.37
N SER A 119 13.73 0.51 7.47
CA SER A 119 13.06 1.62 8.14
C SER A 119 11.73 1.97 7.47
N GLU A 120 11.66 1.94 6.15
CA GLU A 120 10.42 2.15 5.40
C GLU A 120 9.39 1.03 5.67
N GLY A 121 9.83 -0.22 5.73
CA GLY A 121 8.99 -1.35 6.07
C GLY A 121 8.39 -1.21 7.47
N TYR A 122 9.21 -0.84 8.47
CA TYR A 122 8.73 -0.56 9.82
C TYR A 122 7.73 0.60 9.85
N ALA A 123 8.03 1.70 9.16
CA ALA A 123 7.14 2.86 9.10
C ALA A 123 5.76 2.49 8.52
N ARG A 124 5.71 1.69 7.46
CA ARG A 124 4.46 1.22 6.85
C ARG A 124 3.64 0.34 7.80
N GLU A 125 4.31 -0.57 8.52
CA GLU A 125 3.61 -1.43 9.49
C GLU A 125 3.12 -0.66 10.71
N VAL A 126 3.95 0.26 11.24
CA VAL A 126 3.55 1.14 12.36
C VAL A 126 2.38 2.03 11.93
N SER A 127 2.44 2.63 10.74
CA SER A 127 1.32 3.44 10.22
C SER A 127 0.01 2.65 10.19
N ARG A 128 0.07 1.37 9.77
CA ARG A 128 -1.11 0.50 9.78
C ARG A 128 -1.67 0.27 11.18
N GLN A 129 -0.77 0.06 12.16
CA GLN A 129 -1.18 -0.11 13.56
C GLN A 129 -1.83 1.17 14.10
N VAL A 130 -1.26 2.35 13.80
CA VAL A 130 -1.84 3.65 14.17
C VAL A 130 -3.21 3.84 13.54
N GLN A 131 -3.36 3.57 12.23
CA GLN A 131 -4.66 3.67 11.55
C GLN A 131 -5.70 2.70 12.14
N GLY A 132 -5.28 1.48 12.46
CA GLY A 132 -6.14 0.52 13.16
C GLY A 132 -6.59 1.02 14.53
N PHE A 133 -5.69 1.67 15.27
CA PHE A 133 -6.02 2.24 16.57
C PHE A 133 -6.92 3.47 16.45
N ARG A 134 -6.67 4.37 15.48
CA ARG A 134 -7.57 5.50 15.16
C ARG A 134 -9.01 5.04 14.96
N LYS A 135 -9.19 3.98 14.16
CA LYS A 135 -10.51 3.38 13.92
C LYS A 135 -11.14 2.84 15.20
N LYS A 136 -10.36 2.20 16.10
CA LYS A 136 -10.86 1.66 17.38
C LYS A 136 -11.33 2.75 18.32
N VAL A 137 -10.70 3.92 18.31
CA VAL A 137 -11.10 5.07 19.14
C VAL A 137 -12.13 5.98 18.47
N GLY A 138 -12.72 5.55 17.34
CA GLY A 138 -13.84 6.23 16.68
C GLY A 138 -13.43 7.43 15.81
N LEU A 139 -12.17 7.58 15.47
CA LEU A 139 -11.69 8.69 14.63
C LEU A 139 -11.95 8.45 13.15
N ASN A 140 -12.34 9.51 12.43
CA ASN A 140 -12.47 9.54 11.00
C ASN A 140 -11.12 9.74 10.31
N MET A 141 -11.05 9.47 9.00
CA MET A 141 -9.81 9.65 8.22
C MET A 141 -9.33 11.11 8.21
N LYS A 142 -10.25 12.08 8.26
CA LYS A 142 -9.94 13.52 8.18
C LYS A 142 -9.56 14.15 9.52
N ASP A 143 -9.81 13.47 10.64
CA ASP A 143 -9.51 14.01 11.96
C ASP A 143 -7.99 14.15 12.14
N LEU A 144 -7.54 15.35 12.46
CA LEU A 144 -6.15 15.59 12.83
C LEU A 144 -5.92 15.21 14.30
N VAL A 145 -4.79 14.59 14.57
CA VAL A 145 -4.46 14.10 15.91
C VAL A 145 -2.98 14.34 16.24
N THR A 146 -2.66 14.41 17.51
CA THR A 146 -1.30 14.25 18.00
C THR A 146 -1.06 12.79 18.34
N THR A 147 -0.07 12.18 17.68
CA THR A 147 0.30 10.78 17.89
C THR A 147 1.62 10.69 18.62
N TYR A 148 1.69 9.87 19.66
CA TYR A 148 2.94 9.50 20.34
C TYR A 148 3.23 8.03 20.09
N LEU A 149 4.47 7.74 19.72
CA LEU A 149 5.02 6.39 19.62
C LEU A 149 6.05 6.21 20.73
N ILE A 150 5.74 5.36 21.69
CA ILE A 150 6.65 5.05 22.81
C ILE A 150 7.38 3.76 22.45
N VAL A 151 8.69 3.84 22.21
CA VAL A 151 9.50 2.74 21.71
C VAL A 151 10.91 2.80 22.35
N ASN A 152 11.69 1.73 22.25
CA ASN A 152 13.08 1.77 22.71
C ASN A 152 13.98 2.65 21.80
N GLU A 153 15.15 3.04 22.31
CA GLU A 153 16.10 3.93 21.61
C GLU A 153 16.48 3.44 20.21
N ASN A 154 16.72 2.13 20.04
CA ASN A 154 17.11 1.58 18.75
C ASN A 154 15.97 1.69 17.73
N PHE A 155 14.74 1.41 18.14
CA PHE A 155 13.58 1.51 17.25
C PHE A 155 13.20 2.96 16.98
N LYS A 156 13.40 3.87 17.97
CA LYS A 156 13.24 5.32 17.78
C LYS A 156 14.14 5.82 16.65
N LYS A 157 15.44 5.50 16.67
CA LYS A 157 16.38 5.90 15.60
C LYS A 157 15.90 5.45 14.21
N ILE A 158 15.37 4.24 14.09
CA ILE A 158 14.83 3.72 12.83
C ILE A 158 13.60 4.52 12.38
N LEU A 159 12.64 4.77 13.28
CA LEU A 159 11.40 5.46 12.95
C LEU A 159 11.61 6.96 12.72
N ASP A 160 12.57 7.60 13.39
CA ASP A 160 12.90 9.02 13.21
C ASP A 160 13.29 9.33 11.76
N THR A 161 13.97 8.39 11.05
CA THR A 161 14.30 8.54 9.62
C THR A 161 13.06 8.61 8.73
N GLN A 162 11.92 8.14 9.22
CA GLN A 162 10.66 8.05 8.48
C GLN A 162 9.55 8.92 9.11
N LYS A 163 9.90 9.86 9.99
CA LYS A 163 8.93 10.66 10.76
C LYS A 163 7.92 11.38 9.87
N SER A 164 8.37 12.03 8.81
CA SER A 164 7.48 12.74 7.87
C SER A 164 6.50 11.82 7.17
N SER A 165 6.97 10.66 6.69
CA SER A 165 6.11 9.64 6.06
C SER A 165 5.11 9.05 7.04
N LEU A 166 5.50 8.85 8.30
CA LEU A 166 4.60 8.40 9.37
C LEU A 166 3.51 9.43 9.64
N MET A 167 3.85 10.72 9.76
CA MET A 167 2.90 11.81 9.97
C MET A 167 1.85 11.85 8.86
N GLU A 168 2.29 11.86 7.62
CA GLU A 168 1.41 11.87 6.44
C GLU A 168 0.48 10.65 6.41
N ARG A 169 1.04 9.45 6.53
CA ARG A 169 0.29 8.19 6.48
C ARG A 169 -0.70 8.01 7.62
N THR A 170 -0.48 8.65 8.75
CA THR A 170 -1.34 8.55 9.92
C THR A 170 -2.26 9.75 10.10
N ASN A 171 -2.21 10.73 9.19
CA ASN A 171 -2.91 12.01 9.31
C ASN A 171 -2.71 12.64 10.69
N SER A 172 -1.44 12.65 11.13
CA SER A 172 -1.05 13.23 12.41
C SER A 172 -0.57 14.66 12.19
N GLU A 173 -1.20 15.63 12.86
CA GLU A 173 -0.75 17.02 12.90
C GLU A 173 0.61 17.10 13.58
N LYS A 174 0.79 16.32 14.65
CA LYS A 174 2.05 16.17 15.37
C LYS A 174 2.34 14.70 15.64
N LEU A 175 3.59 14.28 15.42
CA LEU A 175 4.09 12.95 15.76
C LEU A 175 5.32 13.06 16.63
N GLU A 176 5.27 12.46 17.80
CA GLU A 176 6.40 12.38 18.73
C GLU A 176 6.82 10.93 18.94
N ILE A 177 8.11 10.65 18.74
CA ILE A 177 8.69 9.33 18.98
C ILE A 177 9.57 9.45 20.22
N VAL A 178 9.13 8.80 21.30
CA VAL A 178 9.73 8.93 22.62
C VAL A 178 10.12 7.57 23.20
N THR A 179 10.99 7.56 24.18
CA THR A 179 11.46 6.33 24.83
C THR A 179 10.84 6.08 26.18
N THR A 180 10.23 7.11 26.77
CA THR A 180 9.61 7.04 28.09
C THR A 180 8.19 7.61 28.01
N ASP A 181 7.28 6.97 28.74
CA ASP A 181 5.94 7.47 28.98
C ASP A 181 5.99 8.53 30.08
N LYS A 182 6.07 9.81 29.67
CA LYS A 182 6.07 10.96 30.61
C LYS A 182 4.67 11.48 30.92
N GLU A 183 3.68 11.06 30.13
CA GLU A 183 2.30 11.54 30.22
C GLU A 183 1.35 10.37 30.44
N ARG A 184 0.28 10.57 31.22
CA ARG A 184 -0.78 9.57 31.39
C ARG A 184 -1.76 9.67 30.23
N PHE A 185 -1.51 8.93 29.17
CA PHE A 185 -2.39 8.91 28.01
C PHE A 185 -3.68 8.12 28.28
N LYS A 186 -4.82 8.73 27.99
CA LYS A 186 -6.13 8.08 28.10
C LYS A 186 -6.32 7.00 27.02
N ASN A 187 -5.89 7.30 25.78
CA ASN A 187 -5.99 6.39 24.64
C ASN A 187 -4.62 5.83 24.32
N LYS A 188 -4.38 4.58 24.70
CA LYS A 188 -3.09 3.90 24.56
C LYS A 188 -3.29 2.44 24.15
N ILE A 189 -2.47 1.95 23.23
CA ILE A 189 -2.45 0.54 22.80
C ILE A 189 -1.02 0.07 22.54
N ALA A 190 -0.71 -1.13 23.02
CA ALA A 190 0.56 -1.78 22.67
C ALA A 190 0.51 -2.33 21.24
N PHE A 191 1.66 -2.30 20.56
CA PHE A 191 1.83 -2.88 19.24
C PHE A 191 3.12 -3.69 19.13
N LYS A 192 3.15 -4.57 18.13
CA LYS A 192 4.33 -5.35 17.77
C LYS A 192 4.46 -5.42 16.26
N VAL A 193 5.68 -5.19 15.76
CA VAL A 193 6.05 -5.35 14.35
C VAL A 193 7.35 -6.15 14.31
N LYS A 194 7.29 -7.39 13.83
CA LYS A 194 8.38 -8.37 13.89
C LYS A 194 8.92 -8.51 15.33
N ASP A 195 10.19 -8.18 15.54
CA ASP A 195 10.89 -8.21 16.82
C ASP A 195 10.74 -6.93 17.65
N LYS A 196 10.25 -5.84 17.03
CA LYS A 196 10.07 -4.53 17.66
C LYS A 196 8.72 -4.42 18.35
N LYS A 197 8.73 -3.78 19.51
CA LYS A 197 7.51 -3.51 20.31
C LYS A 197 7.46 -2.04 20.69
N GLY A 198 6.26 -1.58 20.95
CA GLY A 198 6.03 -0.21 21.43
C GLY A 198 4.58 0.02 21.79
N GLU A 199 4.25 1.27 22.06
CA GLU A 199 2.91 1.72 22.39
C GLU A 199 2.55 2.91 21.52
N ILE A 200 1.30 2.95 21.09
CA ILE A 200 0.71 4.07 20.34
C ILE A 200 -0.22 4.79 21.29
N CYS A 201 -0.04 6.11 21.42
CA CYS A 201 -0.95 6.97 22.14
C CYS A 201 -1.48 8.04 21.21
N ILE A 202 -2.76 8.33 21.29
CA ILE A 202 -3.44 9.34 20.46
C ILE A 202 -4.14 10.35 21.37
N ILE A 203 -3.80 11.63 21.13
CA ILE A 203 -4.51 12.76 21.71
C ILE A 203 -5.37 13.38 20.61
N THR A 204 -6.68 13.41 20.85
CA THR A 204 -7.61 14.08 19.96
C THR A 204 -7.66 15.55 20.29
N THR A 205 -7.46 16.41 19.32
CA THR A 205 -7.67 17.87 19.42
C THR A 205 -9.15 18.23 19.24
N LEU A 206 -10.06 17.25 19.33
CA LEU A 206 -11.48 17.53 19.27
C LEU A 206 -11.90 18.41 20.46
N LYS A 207 -12.24 19.66 20.12
CA LYS A 207 -12.97 20.57 20.98
C LYS A 207 -14.41 20.12 21.11
#